data_4d36b23d3f21a88f0d5df258c840aa0d
#
_entry.id   4d36b23d3f21a88f0d5df258c840aa0d
#
_cell.length_a   1.000
_cell.length_b   1.000
_cell.length_c   1.000
_cell.angle_alpha   90.00
_cell.angle_beta   90.00
_cell.angle_gamma   90.00
#
_symmetry.space_group_name_H-M   'P 1'
#
loop_
_entity.id
_entity.type
_entity.pdbx_description
1 polymer ?
#
loop_
_entity_poly.entity_id
_entity_poly.type
_entity_poly.pdbx_seq_one_letter_code
_entity_poly.pdbx_strand_id
1 'polypeptide(L)'
;MRENRSFLPMAATFQALGYEDGTITWDNDARTVTAEKDGVTLLLAIGKQEIKVTGPEGEETIPTDVAPYIDPASDRTYIPVGLVADALDYNVGWDGNTATVMIDDVDAILEANTATYAWMDRYMEYGRKYTQDACQVTGGYQMELTAESAAEDGTLEEGCFTCKGDYTMLQSLKALQFDTDMVLSTSAPSQGTTSLDVDAAMRMNLETGKLYFQSEALSGMMGAEQTDSWYLMNLKSTMDGLYGSGYYQELMALAYQENDGGFGEALALSLREFTPASPDMTTKDMLQLYNQLFSDEAFQKSGSSYVSSSQWDGVDLTFTLFTTGGNQVSGYAMELSANDPSGLSMVMTASMKNDKMEMNMELHGMGMDMTMTMDGAYRRTSTKPAGTPPAGAEVVDVMELLLSMVSETGV
;
A
#
# COMPACT_ATOMS: atom_id res chain seq x y z
N MET A 1 -4.01 29.12 8.14
CA MET A 1 -4.04 28.49 6.79
C MET A 1 -4.28 29.55 5.75
N ARG A 2 -3.61 29.48 4.61
CA ARG A 2 -3.80 30.36 3.44
C ARG A 2 -3.73 29.48 2.20
N GLU A 3 -4.70 29.67 1.26
CA GLU A 3 -4.74 28.88 0.00
C GLU A 3 -4.69 27.37 0.23
N ASN A 4 -5.39 26.88 1.28
CA ASN A 4 -5.41 25.49 1.74
C ASN A 4 -4.04 24.90 2.16
N ARG A 5 -3.04 25.76 2.42
CA ARG A 5 -1.72 25.37 2.90
C ARG A 5 -1.44 25.95 4.28
N SER A 6 -0.65 25.22 5.08
CA SER A 6 -0.14 25.69 6.39
C SER A 6 1.10 26.53 6.17
N PHE A 7 1.06 27.75 6.69
CA PHE A 7 2.18 28.69 6.69
C PHE A 7 2.64 28.95 8.13
N LEU A 8 3.92 28.85 8.36
CA LEU A 8 4.54 29.14 9.64
C LEU A 8 5.62 30.23 9.49
N PRO A 9 5.95 30.94 10.58
CA PRO A 9 7.07 31.89 10.57
C PRO A 9 8.38 31.18 10.21
N MET A 10 9.06 31.69 9.17
CA MET A 10 10.25 31.12 8.58
C MET A 10 11.31 30.66 9.57
N ALA A 11 11.76 31.58 10.45
CA ALA A 11 12.83 31.26 11.41
C ALA A 11 12.45 30.10 12.36
N ALA A 12 11.20 30.11 12.87
CA ALA A 12 10.71 29.05 13.74
C ALA A 12 10.61 27.71 12.99
N THR A 13 10.23 27.74 11.72
CA THR A 13 10.15 26.53 10.90
C THR A 13 11.53 25.91 10.67
N PHE A 14 12.49 26.72 10.20
CA PHE A 14 13.84 26.18 9.97
C PHE A 14 14.53 25.73 11.25
N GLN A 15 14.33 26.45 12.37
CA GLN A 15 14.83 25.98 13.68
C GLN A 15 14.22 24.64 14.09
N ALA A 16 12.91 24.45 13.88
CA ALA A 16 12.24 23.17 14.13
C ALA A 16 12.75 22.04 13.22
N LEU A 17 13.19 22.37 12.00
CA LEU A 17 13.83 21.45 11.06
C LEU A 17 15.33 21.23 11.34
N GLY A 18 15.85 21.79 12.46
CA GLY A 18 17.23 21.58 12.90
C GLY A 18 18.27 22.47 12.23
N TYR A 19 17.85 23.56 11.57
CA TYR A 19 18.78 24.56 11.04
C TYR A 19 19.27 25.46 12.18
N GLU A 20 20.55 25.77 12.21
CA GLU A 20 21.14 26.69 13.17
C GLU A 20 20.87 28.16 12.80
N ASP A 21 20.75 29.06 13.77
CA ASP A 21 20.45 30.48 13.52
C ASP A 21 21.41 31.16 12.52
N GLY A 22 22.68 30.77 12.53
CA GLY A 22 23.70 31.31 11.64
C GLY A 22 23.63 30.82 10.19
N THR A 23 22.86 29.78 9.93
CA THR A 23 22.71 29.18 8.59
C THR A 23 21.45 29.62 7.88
N ILE A 24 20.60 30.42 8.54
CA ILE A 24 19.39 31.00 7.97
C ILE A 24 19.65 32.48 7.71
N THR A 25 19.66 32.88 6.45
CA THR A 25 19.95 34.26 6.03
C THR A 25 18.80 34.87 5.27
N TRP A 26 18.60 36.18 5.44
CA TRP A 26 17.63 37.01 4.72
C TRP A 26 18.33 38.05 3.88
N ASP A 27 18.09 38.04 2.57
CA ASP A 27 18.50 39.13 1.66
C ASP A 27 17.33 40.07 1.42
N ASN A 28 17.47 41.30 1.91
CA ASN A 28 16.42 42.33 1.81
C ASN A 28 16.26 42.90 0.39
N ASP A 29 17.32 42.92 -0.38
CA ASP A 29 17.30 43.49 -1.75
C ASP A 29 16.72 42.48 -2.74
N ALA A 30 17.16 41.23 -2.66
CA ALA A 30 16.62 40.14 -3.47
C ALA A 30 15.29 39.59 -2.92
N ARG A 31 14.93 39.91 -1.67
CA ARG A 31 13.78 39.39 -0.94
C ARG A 31 13.76 37.85 -0.92
N THR A 32 14.90 37.26 -0.59
CA THR A 32 15.09 35.81 -0.54
C THR A 32 15.50 35.35 0.85
N VAL A 33 15.10 34.15 1.15
CA VAL A 33 15.55 33.38 2.30
C VAL A 33 16.49 32.30 1.81
N THR A 34 17.65 32.17 2.41
CA THR A 34 18.57 31.05 2.21
C THR A 34 18.76 30.33 3.54
N ALA A 35 18.59 29.01 3.53
CA ALA A 35 18.83 28.15 4.68
C ALA A 35 19.76 27.01 4.28
N GLU A 36 20.80 26.74 5.09
CA GLU A 36 21.81 25.73 4.82
C GLU A 36 21.90 24.72 5.98
N LYS A 37 21.85 23.43 5.64
CA LYS A 37 22.01 22.32 6.59
C LYS A 37 22.60 21.12 5.86
N ASP A 38 23.61 20.47 6.45
CA ASP A 38 24.22 19.21 5.97
C ASP A 38 24.67 19.24 4.49
N GLY A 39 25.10 20.41 4.01
CA GLY A 39 25.54 20.62 2.62
C GLY A 39 24.40 20.81 1.62
N VAL A 40 23.16 20.89 2.09
CA VAL A 40 21.99 21.25 1.29
C VAL A 40 21.61 22.68 1.56
N THR A 41 21.41 23.47 0.50
CA THR A 41 20.99 24.86 0.56
C THR A 41 19.61 25.01 -0.04
N LEU A 42 18.68 25.56 0.72
CA LEU A 42 17.36 25.97 0.25
C LEU A 42 17.33 27.47 -0.02
N LEU A 43 16.74 27.87 -1.15
CA LEU A 43 16.50 29.26 -1.46
C LEU A 43 15.02 29.47 -1.84
N LEU A 44 14.36 30.35 -1.10
CA LEU A 44 12.97 30.74 -1.30
C LEU A 44 12.89 32.24 -1.58
N ALA A 45 12.18 32.64 -2.62
CA ALA A 45 11.95 34.04 -2.95
C ALA A 45 10.50 34.45 -2.64
N ILE A 46 10.33 35.59 -2.01
CA ILE A 46 9.00 36.14 -1.67
C ILE A 46 8.17 36.35 -2.94
N GLY A 47 6.97 35.77 -2.95
CA GLY A 47 6.03 35.86 -4.06
C GLY A 47 6.37 34.96 -5.26
N LYS A 48 7.36 34.07 -5.14
CA LYS A 48 7.68 33.08 -6.17
C LYS A 48 7.14 31.71 -5.77
N GLN A 49 6.53 31.03 -6.74
CA GLN A 49 6.00 29.66 -6.58
C GLN A 49 7.06 28.63 -6.98
N GLU A 50 8.21 28.71 -6.35
CA GLU A 50 9.33 27.80 -6.56
C GLU A 50 10.23 27.75 -5.31
N ILE A 51 10.83 26.59 -5.07
CA ILE A 51 11.89 26.38 -4.09
C ILE A 51 13.11 25.89 -4.87
N LYS A 52 14.28 26.50 -4.64
CA LYS A 52 15.53 26.02 -5.19
C LYS A 52 16.28 25.24 -4.12
N VAL A 53 16.66 24.03 -4.48
CA VAL A 53 17.45 23.14 -3.64
C VAL A 53 18.81 22.98 -4.30
N THR A 54 19.89 23.20 -3.58
CA THR A 54 21.25 22.95 -4.05
C THR A 54 21.91 21.97 -3.09
N GLY A 55 22.26 20.80 -3.58
CA GLY A 55 22.88 19.71 -2.83
C GLY A 55 24.12 19.15 -3.55
N PRO A 56 24.66 18.04 -3.08
CA PRO A 56 25.82 17.37 -3.69
C PRO A 56 25.61 16.97 -5.15
N GLU A 57 24.37 16.70 -5.54
CA GLU A 57 23.98 16.25 -6.89
C GLU A 57 23.72 17.43 -7.85
N GLY A 58 23.72 18.66 -7.35
CA GLY A 58 23.52 19.86 -8.15
C GLY A 58 22.41 20.77 -7.64
N GLU A 59 21.92 21.66 -8.53
CA GLU A 59 20.81 22.57 -8.26
C GLU A 59 19.53 22.05 -8.93
N GLU A 60 18.45 21.98 -8.16
CA GLU A 60 17.10 21.66 -8.62
C GLU A 60 16.16 22.81 -8.31
N THR A 61 15.16 23.04 -9.17
CA THR A 61 14.08 24.00 -8.92
C THR A 61 12.76 23.25 -8.87
N ILE A 62 12.13 23.25 -7.70
CA ILE A 62 10.88 22.56 -7.40
C ILE A 62 9.73 23.57 -7.54
N PRO A 63 8.79 23.42 -8.47
CA PRO A 63 7.63 24.29 -8.59
C PRO A 63 6.67 24.04 -7.42
N THR A 64 6.06 25.12 -6.92
CA THR A 64 5.08 25.09 -5.82
C THR A 64 3.77 25.76 -6.23
N ASP A 65 2.66 25.38 -5.59
CA ASP A 65 1.34 25.95 -5.86
C ASP A 65 1.10 27.27 -5.11
N VAL A 66 1.90 27.58 -4.08
CA VAL A 66 1.83 28.79 -3.27
C VAL A 66 3.22 29.40 -3.07
N ALA A 67 3.28 30.68 -2.77
CA ALA A 67 4.52 31.41 -2.58
C ALA A 67 4.74 31.83 -1.11
N PRO A 68 5.99 31.91 -0.62
CA PRO A 68 6.31 32.58 0.62
C PRO A 68 5.85 34.06 0.61
N TYR A 69 5.43 34.58 1.75
CA TYR A 69 4.98 35.95 1.86
C TYR A 69 5.46 36.63 3.16
N ILE A 70 5.50 37.98 3.14
CA ILE A 70 5.70 38.77 4.37
C ILE A 70 4.32 39.20 4.86
N ASP A 71 4.02 38.86 6.11
CA ASP A 71 2.80 39.31 6.77
C ASP A 71 2.93 40.82 7.16
N PRO A 72 2.09 41.71 6.60
CA PRO A 72 2.21 43.14 6.85
C PRO A 72 1.87 43.53 8.30
N ALA A 73 1.20 42.66 9.07
CA ALA A 73 0.85 42.98 10.45
C ALA A 73 1.99 42.67 11.43
N SER A 74 2.78 41.61 11.15
CA SER A 74 3.88 41.16 12.01
C SER A 74 5.27 41.45 11.46
N ASP A 75 5.37 41.89 10.21
CA ASP A 75 6.61 42.06 9.43
C ASP A 75 7.49 40.79 9.43
N ARG A 76 6.84 39.63 9.46
CA ARG A 76 7.52 38.34 9.45
C ARG A 76 7.31 37.61 8.15
N THR A 77 8.34 36.88 7.71
CA THR A 77 8.25 35.97 6.57
C THR A 77 7.59 34.68 6.98
N TYR A 78 6.59 34.25 6.20
CA TYR A 78 5.88 32.99 6.34
C TYR A 78 6.17 32.13 5.13
N ILE A 79 6.48 30.86 5.38
CA ILE A 79 6.79 29.85 4.38
C ILE A 79 5.77 28.71 4.40
N PRO A 80 5.47 28.10 3.25
CA PRO A 80 4.58 26.94 3.17
C PRO A 80 5.30 25.69 3.67
N VAL A 81 5.01 25.28 4.91
CA VAL A 81 5.80 24.28 5.64
C VAL A 81 5.87 22.94 4.94
N GLY A 82 4.72 22.42 4.45
CA GLY A 82 4.69 21.12 3.77
C GLY A 82 5.60 21.12 2.53
N LEU A 83 5.50 22.18 1.68
CA LEU A 83 6.31 22.24 0.47
C LEU A 83 7.81 22.38 0.73
N VAL A 84 8.20 23.02 1.85
CA VAL A 84 9.61 23.10 2.27
C VAL A 84 10.12 21.75 2.75
N ALA A 85 9.30 21.02 3.50
CA ALA A 85 9.65 19.71 3.98
C ALA A 85 9.69 18.66 2.84
N ASP A 86 8.72 18.73 1.90
CA ASP A 86 8.73 17.90 0.68
C ASP A 86 10.00 18.15 -0.16
N ALA A 87 10.45 19.42 -0.25
CA ALA A 87 11.69 19.78 -0.96
C ALA A 87 12.97 19.28 -0.26
N LEU A 88 12.87 18.79 0.97
CA LEU A 88 13.95 18.18 1.75
C LEU A 88 13.81 16.66 1.88
N ASP A 89 12.87 16.06 1.17
CA ASP A 89 12.51 14.65 1.27
C ASP A 89 12.10 14.22 2.71
N TYR A 90 11.48 15.14 3.45
CA TYR A 90 10.94 14.86 4.78
C TYR A 90 9.51 14.35 4.70
N ASN A 91 9.15 13.38 5.51
CA ASN A 91 7.75 12.96 5.64
C ASN A 91 6.92 14.06 6.32
N VAL A 92 5.79 14.42 5.70
CA VAL A 92 4.89 15.47 6.19
C VAL A 92 3.52 14.91 6.43
N GLY A 93 2.98 15.15 7.61
CA GLY A 93 1.63 14.78 7.99
C GLY A 93 0.83 15.95 8.56
N TRP A 94 -0.50 15.81 8.55
CA TRP A 94 -1.42 16.78 9.12
C TRP A 94 -2.48 16.07 9.96
N ASP A 95 -2.51 16.37 11.26
CA ASP A 95 -3.62 15.98 12.12
C ASP A 95 -4.66 17.11 12.20
N GLY A 96 -5.80 16.88 11.57
CA GLY A 96 -6.91 17.84 11.56
C GLY A 96 -7.61 18.01 12.89
N ASN A 97 -7.52 17.04 13.82
CA ASN A 97 -8.17 17.08 15.13
C ASN A 97 -7.42 18.01 16.08
N THR A 98 -6.10 17.96 16.05
CA THR A 98 -5.22 18.78 16.89
C THR A 98 -4.66 20.00 16.17
N ALA A 99 -4.91 20.14 14.87
CA ALA A 99 -4.31 21.15 13.98
C ALA A 99 -2.77 21.13 14.03
N THR A 100 -2.18 19.94 14.04
CA THR A 100 -0.74 19.72 14.15
C THR A 100 -0.16 19.31 12.80
N VAL A 101 0.96 19.94 12.40
CA VAL A 101 1.82 19.48 11.30
C VAL A 101 2.91 18.60 11.89
N MET A 102 3.07 17.40 11.37
CA MET A 102 4.18 16.50 11.69
C MET A 102 5.19 16.57 10.55
N ILE A 103 6.47 16.63 10.88
CA ILE A 103 7.56 16.65 9.89
C ILE A 103 8.66 15.74 10.44
N ASP A 104 8.96 14.68 9.70
CA ASP A 104 9.95 13.69 10.09
C ASP A 104 11.14 13.70 9.10
N ASP A 105 12.33 13.92 9.60
CA ASP A 105 13.59 13.71 8.88
C ASP A 105 13.86 12.22 8.78
N VAL A 106 13.45 11.62 7.66
CA VAL A 106 13.48 10.16 7.47
C VAL A 106 14.90 9.64 7.44
N ASP A 107 15.82 10.39 6.83
CA ASP A 107 17.23 9.98 6.76
C ASP A 107 17.87 9.94 8.14
N ALA A 108 17.65 10.96 8.97
CA ALA A 108 18.13 10.96 10.34
C ALA A 108 17.51 9.83 11.18
N ILE A 109 16.23 9.50 10.96
CA ILE A 109 15.56 8.37 11.63
C ILE A 109 16.18 7.05 11.20
N LEU A 110 16.46 6.85 9.91
CA LEU A 110 17.07 5.64 9.37
C LEU A 110 18.53 5.49 9.82
N GLU A 111 19.32 6.57 9.81
CA GLU A 111 20.70 6.56 10.32
C GLU A 111 20.81 6.20 11.80
N ALA A 112 19.85 6.63 12.59
CA ALA A 112 19.78 6.30 14.02
C ALA A 112 19.32 4.84 14.27
N ASN A 113 18.82 4.14 13.26
CA ASN A 113 18.37 2.77 13.39
C ASN A 113 19.56 1.79 13.42
N THR A 114 19.70 1.07 14.51
CA THR A 114 20.75 0.05 14.69
C THR A 114 20.24 -1.38 14.56
N ALA A 115 18.95 -1.57 14.23
CA ALA A 115 18.36 -2.88 14.07
C ALA A 115 18.94 -3.61 12.85
N THR A 116 19.06 -4.92 12.96
CA THR A 116 19.45 -5.83 11.86
C THR A 116 18.30 -6.75 11.51
N TYR A 117 18.24 -7.22 10.26
CA TYR A 117 17.09 -7.94 9.71
C TYR A 117 17.48 -9.23 8.98
N ALA A 118 18.52 -9.91 9.44
CA ALA A 118 19.03 -11.12 8.77
C ALA A 118 17.99 -12.26 8.67
N TRP A 119 17.02 -12.34 9.60
CA TRP A 119 15.92 -13.28 9.49
C TRP A 119 14.95 -12.92 8.38
N MET A 120 14.66 -11.63 8.20
CA MET A 120 13.81 -11.15 7.12
C MET A 120 14.50 -11.27 5.77
N ASP A 121 15.80 -11.05 5.67
CA ASP A 121 16.56 -11.31 4.44
C ASP A 121 16.45 -12.78 4.00
N ARG A 122 16.54 -13.72 4.95
CA ARG A 122 16.34 -15.15 4.67
C ARG A 122 14.91 -15.48 4.27
N TYR A 123 13.93 -14.80 4.85
CA TYR A 123 12.52 -14.90 4.43
C TYR A 123 12.34 -14.42 2.99
N MET A 124 12.92 -13.27 2.65
CA MET A 124 12.89 -12.74 1.30
C MET A 124 13.57 -13.69 0.30
N GLU A 125 14.73 -14.24 0.65
CA GLU A 125 15.42 -15.26 -0.16
C GLU A 125 14.55 -16.52 -0.37
N TYR A 126 13.84 -16.96 0.68
CA TYR A 126 12.88 -18.06 0.54
C TYR A 126 11.75 -17.71 -0.44
N GLY A 127 11.23 -16.49 -0.42
CA GLY A 127 10.19 -16.00 -1.33
C GLY A 127 10.63 -15.93 -2.79
N ARG A 128 11.90 -15.59 -3.07
CA ARG A 128 12.46 -15.46 -4.43
C ARG A 128 12.22 -16.68 -5.30
N LYS A 129 12.24 -17.88 -4.74
CA LYS A 129 12.00 -19.11 -5.52
C LYS A 129 10.61 -19.17 -6.17
N TYR A 130 9.64 -18.38 -5.68
CA TYR A 130 8.29 -18.31 -6.22
C TYR A 130 8.09 -17.17 -7.20
N THR A 131 9.00 -16.19 -7.22
CA THR A 131 8.90 -14.99 -8.07
C THR A 131 9.89 -14.99 -9.25
N GLN A 132 11.10 -15.54 -9.08
CA GLN A 132 12.15 -15.51 -10.11
C GLN A 132 11.87 -16.45 -11.29
N ASP A 133 11.35 -17.64 -11.03
CA ASP A 133 10.98 -18.60 -12.05
C ASP A 133 9.46 -18.55 -12.30
N ALA A 134 9.05 -18.91 -13.51
CA ALA A 134 7.62 -19.08 -13.76
C ALA A 134 7.07 -20.19 -12.86
N CYS A 135 6.05 -19.87 -12.09
CA CYS A 135 5.37 -20.82 -11.23
C CYS A 135 3.87 -20.87 -11.53
N GLN A 136 3.29 -22.04 -11.22
CA GLN A 136 1.86 -22.24 -11.23
C GLN A 136 1.38 -22.49 -9.80
N VAL A 137 0.27 -21.87 -9.44
CA VAL A 137 -0.47 -22.15 -8.22
C VAL A 137 -1.84 -22.68 -8.60
N THR A 138 -2.26 -23.75 -7.98
CA THR A 138 -3.62 -24.28 -8.10
C THR A 138 -4.18 -24.47 -6.71
N GLY A 139 -5.42 -24.07 -6.51
CA GLY A 139 -6.06 -24.17 -5.21
C GLY A 139 -7.53 -23.81 -5.26
N GLY A 140 -8.14 -23.72 -4.10
CA GLY A 140 -9.54 -23.38 -3.93
C GLY A 140 -9.69 -22.21 -2.95
N TYR A 141 -10.85 -21.63 -2.96
CA TYR A 141 -11.26 -20.64 -1.98
C TYR A 141 -12.76 -20.77 -1.67
N GLN A 142 -13.11 -20.36 -0.48
CA GLN A 142 -14.48 -20.27 -0.04
C GLN A 142 -14.62 -19.04 0.86
N MET A 143 -15.69 -18.28 0.62
CA MET A 143 -16.12 -17.18 1.48
C MET A 143 -17.58 -17.38 1.83
N GLU A 144 -17.92 -17.16 3.09
CA GLU A 144 -19.29 -17.12 3.59
C GLU A 144 -19.47 -15.81 4.36
N LEU A 145 -20.51 -15.08 4.05
CA LEU A 145 -20.91 -13.86 4.72
C LEU A 145 -22.39 -14.01 5.15
N THR A 146 -22.62 -13.92 6.45
CA THR A 146 -23.97 -13.82 7.00
C THR A 146 -24.21 -12.41 7.52
N ALA A 147 -25.38 -11.87 7.28
CA ALA A 147 -25.79 -10.56 7.76
C ALA A 147 -27.29 -10.50 8.01
N GLU A 148 -27.67 -9.73 9.03
CA GLU A 148 -29.08 -9.42 9.27
C GLU A 148 -29.57 -8.35 8.28
N SER A 149 -30.69 -8.60 7.63
CA SER A 149 -31.34 -7.68 6.71
C SER A 149 -32.84 -7.59 7.01
N ALA A 150 -33.47 -6.47 6.67
CA ALA A 150 -34.93 -6.33 6.82
C ALA A 150 -35.63 -7.01 5.64
N ALA A 151 -36.53 -7.94 5.95
CA ALA A 151 -37.49 -8.52 4.99
C ALA A 151 -38.52 -7.49 4.54
N GLU A 152 -39.30 -7.79 3.49
CA GLU A 152 -40.35 -6.90 2.97
C GLU A 152 -41.42 -6.54 4.01
N ASP A 153 -41.69 -7.41 4.99
CA ASP A 153 -42.64 -7.18 6.08
C ASP A 153 -42.02 -6.42 7.28
N GLY A 154 -40.73 -6.03 7.21
CA GLY A 154 -40.01 -5.30 8.25
C GLY A 154 -39.46 -6.19 9.36
N THR A 155 -39.59 -7.53 9.28
CA THR A 155 -38.88 -8.46 10.17
C THR A 155 -37.39 -8.53 9.79
N LEU A 156 -36.53 -8.73 10.81
CA LEU A 156 -35.10 -9.03 10.52
C LEU A 156 -34.97 -10.50 10.19
N GLU A 157 -34.27 -10.78 9.10
CA GLU A 157 -33.90 -12.13 8.71
C GLU A 157 -32.39 -12.19 8.42
N GLU A 158 -31.80 -13.33 8.71
CA GLU A 158 -30.41 -13.61 8.39
C GLU A 158 -30.28 -14.03 6.92
N GLY A 159 -29.57 -13.23 6.15
CA GLY A 159 -29.16 -13.55 4.79
C GLY A 159 -27.75 -14.13 4.78
N CYS A 160 -27.51 -15.08 3.89
CA CYS A 160 -26.20 -15.67 3.67
C CYS A 160 -25.78 -15.47 2.22
N PHE A 161 -24.55 -15.00 2.02
CA PHE A 161 -23.85 -14.97 0.74
C PHE A 161 -22.68 -15.93 0.80
N THR A 162 -22.53 -16.80 -0.21
CA THR A 162 -21.36 -17.67 -0.35
C THR A 162 -20.71 -17.49 -1.70
N CYS A 163 -19.37 -17.54 -1.71
CA CYS A 163 -18.55 -17.59 -2.91
C CYS A 163 -17.59 -18.78 -2.74
N LYS A 164 -17.64 -19.73 -3.66
CA LYS A 164 -16.74 -20.88 -3.64
C LYS A 164 -16.24 -21.17 -5.03
N GLY A 165 -14.92 -21.38 -5.18
CA GLY A 165 -14.33 -21.66 -6.46
C GLY A 165 -12.96 -22.31 -6.38
N ASP A 166 -12.52 -22.79 -7.55
CA ASP A 166 -11.16 -23.24 -7.77
C ASP A 166 -10.43 -22.24 -8.67
N TYR A 167 -9.11 -22.15 -8.52
CA TYR A 167 -8.32 -21.22 -9.31
C TYR A 167 -7.02 -21.84 -9.82
N THR A 168 -6.56 -21.30 -10.94
CA THR A 168 -5.21 -21.49 -11.45
C THR A 168 -4.55 -20.14 -11.66
N MET A 169 -3.39 -19.95 -11.06
CA MET A 169 -2.56 -18.76 -11.25
C MET A 169 -1.23 -19.18 -11.90
N LEU A 170 -0.83 -18.49 -12.94
CA LEU A 170 0.52 -18.52 -13.51
C LEU A 170 1.18 -17.18 -13.23
N GLN A 171 2.40 -17.22 -12.73
CA GLN A 171 3.15 -16.03 -12.31
C GLN A 171 4.58 -16.07 -12.82
N SER A 172 5.11 -14.92 -13.21
CA SER A 172 6.51 -14.65 -13.51
C SER A 172 6.86 -13.22 -13.14
N LEU A 173 8.14 -12.82 -13.25
CA LEU A 173 8.57 -11.42 -13.06
C LEU A 173 7.88 -10.40 -14.00
N LYS A 174 7.30 -10.84 -15.11
CA LYS A 174 6.75 -9.95 -16.15
C LYS A 174 5.25 -9.96 -16.26
N ALA A 175 4.60 -11.03 -15.81
CA ALA A 175 3.18 -11.20 -15.99
C ALA A 175 2.56 -12.09 -14.92
N LEU A 176 1.27 -11.86 -14.67
CA LEU A 176 0.40 -12.70 -13.88
C LEU A 176 -0.85 -13.04 -14.69
N GLN A 177 -1.20 -14.32 -14.66
CA GLN A 177 -2.42 -14.87 -15.24
C GLN A 177 -3.18 -15.56 -14.12
N PHE A 178 -4.45 -15.26 -13.98
CA PHE A 178 -5.34 -15.88 -13.01
C PHE A 178 -6.63 -16.28 -13.72
N ASP A 179 -7.03 -17.52 -13.55
CA ASP A 179 -8.27 -18.08 -14.11
C ASP A 179 -9.00 -18.78 -12.96
N THR A 180 -10.31 -18.57 -12.84
CA THR A 180 -11.14 -19.14 -11.77
C THR A 180 -12.54 -19.47 -12.26
N ASP A 181 -13.05 -20.59 -11.77
CA ASP A 181 -14.44 -21.02 -11.90
C ASP A 181 -15.04 -20.96 -10.49
N MET A 182 -16.15 -20.23 -10.32
CA MET A 182 -16.76 -20.04 -9.01
C MET A 182 -18.29 -20.15 -9.03
N VAL A 183 -18.84 -20.48 -7.89
CA VAL A 183 -20.29 -20.42 -7.63
C VAL A 183 -20.54 -19.34 -6.60
N LEU A 184 -21.36 -18.37 -6.97
CA LEU A 184 -21.91 -17.38 -6.08
C LEU A 184 -23.30 -17.80 -5.66
N SER A 185 -23.61 -17.79 -4.37
CA SER A 185 -24.96 -18.10 -3.89
C SER A 185 -25.44 -17.09 -2.86
N THR A 186 -26.71 -16.74 -2.95
CA THR A 186 -27.41 -15.96 -1.92
C THR A 186 -28.56 -16.78 -1.38
N SER A 187 -28.79 -16.71 -0.08
CA SER A 187 -29.94 -17.35 0.56
C SER A 187 -30.49 -16.46 1.66
N ALA A 188 -31.82 -16.41 1.73
CA ALA A 188 -32.54 -15.79 2.82
C ALA A 188 -33.85 -16.58 3.09
N PRO A 189 -34.35 -16.63 4.34
CA PRO A 189 -35.51 -17.39 4.69
C PRO A 189 -36.77 -17.02 3.86
N SER A 190 -36.95 -15.74 3.51
CA SER A 190 -38.06 -15.24 2.71
C SER A 190 -37.91 -15.46 1.20
N GLN A 191 -36.68 -15.57 0.69
CA GLN A 191 -36.40 -15.57 -0.75
C GLN A 191 -35.89 -16.93 -1.28
N GLY A 192 -35.47 -17.82 -0.36
CA GLY A 192 -34.84 -19.10 -0.72
C GLY A 192 -33.39 -18.92 -1.17
N THR A 193 -32.87 -19.86 -1.95
CA THR A 193 -31.47 -19.85 -2.42
C THR A 193 -31.41 -19.61 -3.92
N THR A 194 -30.56 -18.68 -4.33
CA THR A 194 -30.22 -18.42 -5.74
C THR A 194 -28.72 -18.63 -5.93
N SER A 195 -28.32 -19.28 -7.01
CA SER A 195 -26.91 -19.52 -7.32
C SER A 195 -26.61 -19.09 -8.75
N LEU A 196 -25.38 -18.61 -8.96
CA LEU A 196 -24.84 -18.19 -10.25
C LEU A 196 -23.43 -18.79 -10.43
N ASP A 197 -23.25 -19.53 -11.52
CA ASP A 197 -21.92 -19.98 -11.95
C ASP A 197 -21.21 -18.81 -12.66
N VAL A 198 -19.96 -18.55 -12.28
CA VAL A 198 -19.17 -17.44 -12.80
C VAL A 198 -17.77 -17.92 -13.18
N ASP A 199 -17.44 -17.76 -14.44
CA ASP A 199 -16.08 -17.89 -14.92
C ASP A 199 -15.43 -16.50 -14.94
N ALA A 200 -14.22 -16.38 -14.43
CA ALA A 200 -13.50 -15.12 -14.44
C ALA A 200 -12.01 -15.32 -14.78
N ALA A 201 -11.49 -14.37 -15.51
CA ALA A 201 -10.09 -14.38 -15.94
C ALA A 201 -9.44 -13.02 -15.71
N MET A 202 -8.20 -13.03 -15.24
CA MET A 202 -7.39 -11.83 -15.05
C MET A 202 -6.03 -12.02 -15.74
N ARG A 203 -5.54 -10.96 -16.38
CA ARG A 203 -4.21 -10.89 -16.99
C ARG A 203 -3.57 -9.59 -16.54
N MET A 204 -2.33 -9.66 -16.09
CA MET A 204 -1.60 -8.46 -15.70
C MET A 204 -0.21 -8.46 -16.34
N ASN A 205 0.10 -7.38 -17.01
CA ASN A 205 1.45 -7.09 -17.46
C ASN A 205 2.12 -6.20 -16.42
N LEU A 206 3.08 -6.77 -15.71
CA LEU A 206 3.76 -6.11 -14.58
C LEU A 206 4.71 -4.99 -15.03
N GLU A 207 5.25 -5.07 -16.26
CA GLU A 207 6.14 -4.02 -16.79
C GLU A 207 5.35 -2.74 -17.16
N THR A 208 4.13 -2.90 -17.68
CA THR A 208 3.29 -1.78 -18.13
C THR A 208 2.23 -1.36 -17.11
N GLY A 209 2.01 -2.15 -16.06
CA GLY A 209 0.97 -1.93 -15.07
C GLY A 209 -0.46 -2.09 -15.60
N LYS A 210 -0.63 -2.74 -16.76
CA LYS A 210 -1.95 -2.98 -17.33
C LYS A 210 -2.56 -4.24 -16.76
N LEU A 211 -3.70 -4.07 -16.10
CA LEU A 211 -4.54 -5.13 -15.58
C LEU A 211 -5.76 -5.30 -16.47
N TYR A 212 -5.99 -6.50 -16.93
CA TYR A 212 -7.16 -6.88 -17.72
C TYR A 212 -7.96 -7.91 -16.94
N PHE A 213 -9.26 -7.75 -16.91
CA PHE A 213 -10.15 -8.74 -16.32
C PHE A 213 -11.35 -9.00 -17.24
N GLN A 214 -11.89 -10.18 -17.17
CA GLN A 214 -13.04 -10.63 -17.93
C GLN A 214 -13.89 -11.53 -17.06
N SER A 215 -15.20 -11.36 -17.15
CA SER A 215 -16.22 -12.26 -16.61
C SER A 215 -17.52 -12.01 -17.35
N GLU A 216 -18.17 -13.08 -17.80
CA GLU A 216 -19.46 -12.99 -18.46
C GLU A 216 -20.53 -12.36 -17.54
N ALA A 217 -20.53 -12.75 -16.27
CA ALA A 217 -21.43 -12.21 -15.27
C ALA A 217 -21.23 -10.69 -15.06
N LEU A 218 -19.97 -10.22 -14.98
CA LEU A 218 -19.66 -8.81 -14.85
C LEU A 218 -20.09 -8.00 -16.07
N SER A 219 -19.82 -8.53 -17.27
CA SER A 219 -20.24 -7.90 -18.53
C SER A 219 -21.78 -7.72 -18.58
N GLY A 220 -22.50 -8.76 -18.18
CA GLY A 220 -23.97 -8.69 -18.07
C GLY A 220 -24.47 -7.64 -17.08
N MET A 221 -23.82 -7.52 -15.90
CA MET A 221 -24.15 -6.50 -14.90
C MET A 221 -23.85 -5.07 -15.38
N MET A 222 -22.82 -4.89 -16.20
CA MET A 222 -22.47 -3.58 -16.78
C MET A 222 -23.30 -3.25 -18.03
N GLY A 223 -24.25 -4.10 -18.42
CA GLY A 223 -25.10 -3.88 -19.58
C GLY A 223 -24.36 -3.98 -20.91
N ALA A 224 -23.22 -4.67 -20.96
CA ALA A 224 -22.45 -4.85 -22.18
C ALA A 224 -23.21 -5.71 -23.18
N GLU A 225 -23.21 -5.32 -24.46
CA GLU A 225 -23.81 -6.11 -25.55
C GLU A 225 -23.02 -7.41 -25.83
N GLN A 226 -21.71 -7.39 -25.51
CA GLN A 226 -20.82 -8.53 -25.62
C GLN A 226 -20.35 -8.98 -24.24
N THR A 227 -20.52 -10.27 -23.94
CA THR A 227 -20.23 -10.85 -22.64
C THR A 227 -18.79 -11.34 -22.51
N ASP A 228 -18.02 -11.37 -23.62
CA ASP A 228 -16.63 -11.82 -23.69
C ASP A 228 -15.59 -10.67 -23.72
N SER A 229 -16.04 -9.42 -23.51
CA SER A 229 -15.16 -8.25 -23.46
C SER A 229 -14.21 -8.30 -22.27
N TRP A 230 -12.99 -7.83 -22.50
CA TRP A 230 -11.98 -7.63 -21.47
C TRP A 230 -11.97 -6.18 -21.02
N TYR A 231 -11.91 -5.95 -19.72
CA TYR A 231 -11.88 -4.62 -19.12
C TYR A 231 -10.45 -4.28 -18.71
N LEU A 232 -9.95 -3.14 -19.20
CA LEU A 232 -8.60 -2.66 -18.92
C LEU A 232 -8.62 -1.64 -17.78
N MET A 233 -7.77 -1.85 -16.79
CA MET A 233 -7.37 -0.87 -15.78
C MET A 233 -5.86 -0.61 -15.88
N ASN A 234 -5.46 0.65 -16.01
CA ASN A 234 -4.04 1.03 -16.07
C ASN A 234 -3.54 1.44 -14.68
N LEU A 235 -3.08 0.46 -13.89
CA LEU A 235 -2.59 0.67 -12.53
C LEU A 235 -1.38 1.59 -12.49
N LYS A 236 -0.45 1.47 -13.47
CA LYS A 236 0.71 2.34 -13.54
C LYS A 236 0.29 3.80 -13.67
N SER A 237 -0.57 4.11 -14.63
CA SER A 237 -1.05 5.47 -14.84
C SER A 237 -1.80 6.03 -13.63
N THR A 238 -2.59 5.18 -12.97
CA THR A 238 -3.35 5.58 -11.78
C THR A 238 -2.42 5.86 -10.60
N MET A 239 -1.47 4.97 -10.32
CA MET A 239 -0.52 5.11 -9.20
C MET A 239 0.46 6.27 -9.43
N ASP A 240 1.03 6.38 -10.64
CA ASP A 240 1.91 7.50 -11.00
C ASP A 240 1.17 8.84 -10.94
N GLY A 241 -0.14 8.86 -11.19
CA GLY A 241 -0.97 10.06 -11.06
C GLY A 241 -1.29 10.46 -9.62
N LEU A 242 -1.39 9.49 -8.72
CA LEU A 242 -1.72 9.72 -7.30
C LEU A 242 -0.47 10.02 -6.45
N TYR A 243 0.63 9.32 -6.70
CA TYR A 243 1.82 9.31 -5.83
C TYR A 243 3.08 9.89 -6.49
N GLY A 244 3.01 10.27 -7.77
CA GLY A 244 4.13 10.82 -8.52
C GLY A 244 4.66 9.90 -9.62
N SER A 245 5.34 10.51 -10.59
CA SER A 245 5.87 9.78 -11.75
C SER A 245 6.96 8.78 -11.33
N GLY A 246 6.81 7.54 -11.73
CA GLY A 246 7.77 6.46 -11.42
C GLY A 246 7.38 5.57 -10.24
N TYR A 247 6.42 6.00 -9.40
CA TYR A 247 5.99 5.28 -8.20
C TYR A 247 5.63 3.81 -8.47
N TYR A 248 4.89 3.52 -9.54
CA TYR A 248 4.57 2.14 -9.90
C TYR A 248 5.81 1.28 -10.13
N GLN A 249 6.84 1.83 -10.77
CA GLN A 249 8.08 1.09 -11.06
C GLN A 249 8.87 0.81 -9.79
N GLU A 250 8.95 1.77 -8.88
CA GLU A 250 9.59 1.59 -7.57
C GLU A 250 8.88 0.53 -6.74
N LEU A 251 7.54 0.57 -6.70
CA LEU A 251 6.73 -0.45 -6.04
C LEU A 251 6.96 -1.85 -6.62
N MET A 252 7.05 -1.97 -7.96
CA MET A 252 7.32 -3.24 -8.61
C MET A 252 8.75 -3.74 -8.36
N ALA A 253 9.74 -2.86 -8.35
CA ALA A 253 11.13 -3.19 -8.01
C ALA A 253 11.22 -3.76 -6.58
N LEU A 254 10.50 -3.17 -5.62
CA LEU A 254 10.39 -3.69 -4.26
C LEU A 254 9.70 -5.07 -4.22
N ALA A 255 8.54 -5.20 -4.86
CA ALA A 255 7.74 -6.41 -4.82
C ALA A 255 8.44 -7.62 -5.45
N TYR A 256 9.22 -7.40 -6.51
CA TYR A 256 9.95 -8.45 -7.23
C TYR A 256 11.43 -8.53 -6.88
N GLN A 257 11.89 -7.73 -5.92
CA GLN A 257 13.25 -7.79 -5.37
C GLN A 257 14.34 -7.73 -6.44
N GLU A 258 14.18 -6.80 -7.38
CA GLU A 258 15.25 -6.47 -8.31
C GLU A 258 16.44 -5.79 -7.59
N ASN A 259 16.22 -5.33 -6.35
CA ASN A 259 17.23 -4.73 -5.50
C ASN A 259 17.92 -5.80 -4.64
N ASP A 260 19.25 -5.80 -4.62
CA ASP A 260 20.09 -6.68 -3.78
C ASP A 260 20.14 -6.26 -2.29
N GLY A 261 19.44 -5.17 -1.92
CA GLY A 261 19.60 -4.47 -0.65
C GLY A 261 18.97 -5.12 0.58
N GLY A 262 18.18 -6.18 0.41
CA GLY A 262 17.54 -6.88 1.53
C GLY A 262 16.34 -6.14 2.16
N PHE A 263 15.89 -6.66 3.31
CA PHE A 263 14.71 -6.13 4.01
C PHE A 263 14.91 -4.70 4.53
N GLY A 264 16.11 -4.37 5.00
CA GLY A 264 16.41 -3.03 5.52
C GLY A 264 16.25 -1.93 4.47
N GLU A 265 16.65 -2.19 3.22
CA GLU A 265 16.45 -1.24 2.11
C GLU A 265 14.98 -1.14 1.72
N ALA A 266 14.27 -2.27 1.65
CA ALA A 266 12.83 -2.27 1.39
C ALA A 266 12.05 -1.50 2.47
N LEU A 267 12.43 -1.65 3.73
CA LEU A 267 11.88 -0.89 4.85
C LEU A 267 12.18 0.60 4.72
N ALA A 268 13.41 0.98 4.38
CA ALA A 268 13.80 2.38 4.19
C ALA A 268 12.95 3.05 3.10
N LEU A 269 12.77 2.39 1.96
CA LEU A 269 11.92 2.89 0.88
C LEU A 269 10.45 3.03 1.33
N SER A 270 9.92 2.04 2.03
CA SER A 270 8.55 2.11 2.58
C SER A 270 8.36 3.26 3.57
N LEU A 271 9.38 3.55 4.39
CA LEU A 271 9.32 4.66 5.36
C LEU A 271 9.44 6.03 4.70
N ARG A 272 10.13 6.16 3.56
CA ARG A 272 10.19 7.42 2.79
C ARG A 272 8.83 7.82 2.23
N GLU A 273 8.01 6.84 1.86
CA GLU A 273 6.66 7.05 1.34
C GLU A 273 5.59 7.14 2.45
N PHE A 274 6.00 7.00 3.72
CA PHE A 274 5.06 7.01 4.83
C PHE A 274 4.58 8.44 5.13
N THR A 275 3.26 8.63 5.22
CA THR A 275 2.65 9.88 5.64
C THR A 275 2.20 9.78 7.11
N PRO A 276 2.80 10.54 8.04
CA PRO A 276 2.37 10.57 9.44
C PRO A 276 0.90 10.97 9.56
N ALA A 277 0.08 10.14 10.22
CA ALA A 277 -1.36 10.37 10.34
C ALA A 277 -1.76 11.13 11.61
N SER A 278 -0.95 11.01 12.67
CA SER A 278 -1.19 11.64 13.96
C SER A 278 0.14 11.83 14.70
N PRO A 279 0.19 12.68 15.74
CA PRO A 279 1.37 12.81 16.61
C PRO A 279 1.79 11.52 17.31
N ASP A 280 0.87 10.54 17.43
CA ASP A 280 1.12 9.23 18.03
C ASP A 280 1.48 8.17 16.97
N MET A 281 1.60 8.55 15.69
CA MET A 281 1.95 7.70 14.57
C MET A 281 2.89 8.45 13.62
N THR A 282 4.10 8.69 14.07
CA THR A 282 5.19 9.31 13.32
C THR A 282 5.95 8.26 12.51
N THR A 283 6.82 8.69 11.60
CA THR A 283 7.74 7.78 10.87
C THR A 283 8.62 6.99 11.84
N LYS A 284 9.04 7.62 12.94
CA LYS A 284 9.82 6.95 13.99
C LYS A 284 9.01 5.86 14.69
N ASP A 285 7.73 6.12 15.00
CA ASP A 285 6.85 5.13 15.65
C ASP A 285 6.61 3.95 14.72
N MET A 286 6.42 4.22 13.42
CA MET A 286 6.31 3.19 12.41
C MET A 286 7.59 2.34 12.32
N LEU A 287 8.78 2.94 12.30
CA LEU A 287 10.05 2.20 12.34
C LEU A 287 10.18 1.35 13.60
N GLN A 288 9.77 1.87 14.76
CA GLN A 288 9.79 1.09 16.01
C GLN A 288 8.86 -0.12 15.94
N LEU A 289 7.68 0.03 15.36
CA LEU A 289 6.75 -1.09 15.15
C LEU A 289 7.36 -2.16 14.24
N TYR A 290 7.99 -1.76 13.14
CA TYR A 290 8.72 -2.69 12.26
C TYR A 290 9.88 -3.39 12.99
N ASN A 291 10.64 -2.67 13.82
CA ASN A 291 11.72 -3.26 14.60
C ASN A 291 11.21 -4.28 15.63
N GLN A 292 10.08 -4.00 16.28
CA GLN A 292 9.45 -4.93 17.23
C GLN A 292 9.00 -6.23 16.57
N LEU A 293 8.70 -6.21 15.27
CA LEU A 293 8.22 -7.37 14.53
C LEU A 293 9.31 -8.08 13.73
N PHE A 294 10.22 -7.33 13.11
CA PHE A 294 11.05 -7.85 12.04
C PHE A 294 12.55 -7.74 12.28
N SER A 295 12.99 -7.06 13.37
CA SER A 295 14.42 -7.07 13.73
C SER A 295 14.88 -8.45 14.20
N ASP A 296 16.16 -8.74 14.07
CA ASP A 296 16.73 -10.01 14.54
C ASP A 296 16.49 -10.25 16.03
N GLU A 297 16.44 -9.18 16.83
CA GLU A 297 16.18 -9.24 18.27
C GLU A 297 14.72 -9.60 18.62
N ALA A 298 13.78 -9.30 17.71
CA ALA A 298 12.37 -9.65 17.88
C ALA A 298 12.13 -11.16 17.78
N PHE A 299 12.94 -11.86 17.00
CA PHE A 299 12.75 -13.28 16.76
C PHE A 299 13.29 -14.16 17.90
N GLN A 300 12.39 -14.88 18.55
CA GLN A 300 12.72 -15.84 19.60
C GLN A 300 12.64 -17.26 19.05
N LYS A 301 13.65 -18.06 19.39
CA LYS A 301 13.70 -19.46 18.95
C LYS A 301 12.64 -20.31 19.68
N SER A 302 11.80 -21.00 18.93
CA SER A 302 10.80 -21.94 19.41
C SER A 302 10.90 -23.26 18.65
N GLY A 303 11.61 -24.24 19.21
CA GLY A 303 11.89 -25.50 18.53
C GLY A 303 12.72 -25.35 17.25
N SER A 304 12.12 -25.68 16.10
CA SER A 304 12.71 -25.49 14.77
C SER A 304 12.21 -24.21 14.08
N SER A 305 11.59 -23.30 14.82
CA SER A 305 11.03 -22.06 14.29
C SER A 305 11.61 -20.85 15.03
N TYR A 306 11.48 -19.68 14.42
CA TYR A 306 11.72 -18.40 15.04
C TYR A 306 10.43 -17.60 14.98
N VAL A 307 10.02 -17.04 16.11
CA VAL A 307 8.73 -16.37 16.28
C VAL A 307 8.97 -14.96 16.78
N SER A 308 8.36 -13.99 16.14
CA SER A 308 8.21 -12.65 16.65
C SER A 308 6.74 -12.32 16.87
N SER A 309 6.44 -11.45 17.82
CA SER A 309 5.08 -10.97 18.06
C SER A 309 5.10 -9.54 18.56
N SER A 310 4.11 -8.78 18.17
CA SER A 310 3.88 -7.42 18.62
C SER A 310 2.40 -7.17 18.84
N GLN A 311 2.12 -6.28 19.77
CA GLN A 311 0.78 -5.79 20.05
C GLN A 311 0.78 -4.26 19.90
N TRP A 312 -0.17 -3.75 19.11
CA TRP A 312 -0.34 -2.34 18.92
C TRP A 312 -1.81 -1.99 18.69
N ASP A 313 -2.33 -1.06 19.47
CA ASP A 313 -3.68 -0.48 19.36
C ASP A 313 -4.82 -1.53 19.15
N GLY A 314 -4.80 -2.59 19.97
CA GLY A 314 -5.79 -3.67 19.86
C GLY A 314 -5.56 -4.67 18.73
N VAL A 315 -4.43 -4.55 18.02
CA VAL A 315 -3.99 -5.51 17.00
C VAL A 315 -2.83 -6.33 17.56
N ASP A 316 -2.99 -7.65 17.57
CA ASP A 316 -1.93 -8.60 17.85
C ASP A 316 -1.43 -9.19 16.53
N LEU A 317 -0.11 -9.17 16.33
CA LEU A 317 0.52 -9.77 15.16
C LEU A 317 1.61 -10.74 15.60
N THR A 318 1.55 -11.98 15.09
CA THR A 318 2.58 -12.99 15.27
C THR A 318 3.13 -13.41 13.91
N PHE A 319 4.46 -13.40 13.78
CA PHE A 319 5.16 -13.85 12.58
C PHE A 319 6.10 -15.00 12.91
N THR A 320 5.95 -16.12 12.22
CA THR A 320 6.71 -17.35 12.45
C THR A 320 7.50 -17.72 11.22
N LEU A 321 8.81 -17.92 11.37
CA LEU A 321 9.70 -18.49 10.36
C LEU A 321 10.00 -19.94 10.68
N PHE A 322 9.62 -20.86 9.81
CA PHE A 322 10.00 -22.26 9.90
C PHE A 322 11.40 -22.46 9.32
N THR A 323 12.25 -23.20 10.02
CA THR A 323 13.64 -23.40 9.57
C THR A 323 14.01 -24.86 9.45
N THR A 324 14.97 -25.13 8.57
CA THR A 324 15.66 -26.42 8.46
C THR A 324 17.10 -26.30 8.98
N GLY A 325 17.90 -27.36 8.88
CA GLY A 325 19.31 -27.34 9.29
C GLY A 325 20.09 -26.15 8.68
N GLY A 326 20.90 -25.47 9.51
CA GLY A 326 21.68 -24.29 9.11
C GLY A 326 20.90 -22.97 9.13
N ASN A 327 19.77 -22.88 9.84
CA ASN A 327 18.93 -21.69 9.93
C ASN A 327 18.38 -21.22 8.57
N GLN A 328 18.19 -22.12 7.63
CA GLN A 328 17.58 -21.83 6.34
C GLN A 328 16.06 -21.77 6.50
N VAL A 329 15.42 -20.70 6.05
CA VAL A 329 13.96 -20.58 6.06
C VAL A 329 13.35 -21.56 5.07
N SER A 330 12.35 -22.30 5.52
CA SER A 330 11.62 -23.34 4.76
C SER A 330 10.12 -23.07 4.67
N GLY A 331 9.65 -21.98 5.27
CA GLY A 331 8.27 -21.56 5.29
C GLY A 331 8.05 -20.46 6.29
N TYR A 332 6.85 -19.90 6.29
CA TYR A 332 6.43 -18.89 7.25
C TYR A 332 4.96 -19.06 7.61
N ALA A 333 4.55 -18.43 8.71
CA ALA A 333 3.16 -18.22 9.06
C ALA A 333 3.00 -16.82 9.68
N MET A 334 1.86 -16.23 9.43
CA MET A 334 1.43 -14.95 10.02
C MET A 334 0.06 -15.15 10.64
N GLU A 335 -0.12 -14.64 11.85
CA GLU A 335 -1.40 -14.57 12.53
C GLU A 335 -1.62 -13.12 12.96
N LEU A 336 -2.77 -12.57 12.58
CA LEU A 336 -3.21 -11.22 12.94
C LEU A 336 -4.55 -11.34 13.62
N SER A 337 -4.70 -10.75 14.80
CA SER A 337 -6.00 -10.56 15.43
C SER A 337 -6.20 -9.09 15.79
N ALA A 338 -7.39 -8.58 15.52
CA ALA A 338 -7.76 -7.21 15.84
C ALA A 338 -9.12 -7.19 16.52
N ASN A 339 -9.24 -6.39 17.58
CA ASN A 339 -10.48 -6.18 18.29
C ASN A 339 -10.72 -4.68 18.43
N ASP A 340 -11.75 -4.20 17.77
CA ASP A 340 -12.15 -2.79 17.84
C ASP A 340 -13.15 -2.56 18.99
N PRO A 341 -13.07 -1.43 19.71
CA PRO A 341 -14.04 -1.08 20.75
C PRO A 341 -15.51 -1.02 20.29
N SER A 342 -15.77 -0.89 18.99
CA SER A 342 -17.13 -0.96 18.41
C SER A 342 -17.72 -2.36 18.39
N GLY A 343 -16.93 -3.39 18.78
CA GLY A 343 -17.33 -4.79 18.77
C GLY A 343 -17.03 -5.53 17.47
N LEU A 344 -16.25 -4.92 16.56
CA LEU A 344 -15.71 -5.61 15.41
C LEU A 344 -14.46 -6.40 15.82
N SER A 345 -14.41 -7.69 15.49
CA SER A 345 -13.22 -8.53 15.67
C SER A 345 -12.82 -9.19 14.37
N MET A 346 -11.52 -9.30 14.13
CA MET A 346 -10.95 -9.96 12.96
C MET A 346 -9.80 -10.89 13.39
N VAL A 347 -9.79 -12.08 12.82
CA VAL A 347 -8.63 -12.99 12.91
C VAL A 347 -8.25 -13.39 11.49
N MET A 348 -6.97 -13.26 11.16
CA MET A 348 -6.42 -13.70 9.89
C MET A 348 -5.19 -14.56 10.14
N THR A 349 -5.13 -15.72 9.50
CA THR A 349 -3.94 -16.57 9.47
C THR A 349 -3.52 -16.79 8.02
N ALA A 350 -2.22 -16.69 7.76
CA ALA A 350 -1.65 -17.04 6.47
C ALA A 350 -0.38 -17.85 6.68
N SER A 351 -0.20 -18.88 5.90
CA SER A 351 1.02 -19.72 5.99
C SER A 351 1.49 -20.16 4.61
N MET A 352 2.80 -20.39 4.50
CA MET A 352 3.45 -20.95 3.34
C MET A 352 4.48 -21.96 3.79
N LYS A 353 4.25 -23.23 3.48
CA LYS A 353 5.13 -24.32 3.88
C LYS A 353 5.06 -25.48 2.89
N ASN A 354 6.22 -26.04 2.53
CA ASN A 354 6.28 -27.16 1.59
C ASN A 354 5.56 -26.90 0.27
N ASP A 355 5.73 -25.68 -0.28
CA ASP A 355 5.10 -25.23 -1.51
C ASP A 355 3.55 -25.21 -1.45
N LYS A 356 2.98 -25.14 -0.25
CA LYS A 356 1.55 -24.96 -0.01
C LYS A 356 1.30 -23.67 0.74
N MET A 357 0.30 -22.94 0.29
CA MET A 357 -0.24 -21.74 0.93
C MET A 357 -1.60 -22.10 1.55
N GLU A 358 -1.84 -21.57 2.72
CA GLU A 358 -3.14 -21.60 3.38
C GLU A 358 -3.41 -20.20 3.96
N MET A 359 -4.62 -19.71 3.79
CA MET A 359 -5.09 -18.45 4.37
C MET A 359 -6.50 -18.66 4.92
N ASN A 360 -6.73 -18.19 6.14
CA ASN A 360 -8.06 -18.16 6.75
C ASN A 360 -8.28 -16.75 7.32
N MET A 361 -9.50 -16.25 7.19
CA MET A 361 -9.93 -14.99 7.77
C MET A 361 -11.33 -15.17 8.38
N GLU A 362 -11.49 -14.65 9.58
CA GLU A 362 -12.77 -14.56 10.28
C GLU A 362 -12.99 -13.10 10.69
N LEU A 363 -14.18 -12.60 10.45
CA LEU A 363 -14.59 -11.24 10.85
C LEU A 363 -15.98 -11.34 11.47
N HIS A 364 -16.10 -10.81 12.68
CA HIS A 364 -17.35 -10.83 13.44
C HIS A 364 -17.68 -9.44 13.97
N GLY A 365 -18.93 -9.06 13.93
CA GLY A 365 -19.45 -7.84 14.54
C GLY A 365 -20.34 -7.01 13.63
N MET A 366 -20.95 -6.00 14.18
CA MET A 366 -21.87 -5.08 13.46
C MET A 366 -23.05 -5.80 12.78
N GLY A 367 -23.48 -6.97 13.30
CA GLY A 367 -24.54 -7.78 12.68
C GLY A 367 -24.09 -8.54 11.43
N MET A 368 -22.79 -8.73 11.25
CA MET A 368 -22.19 -9.51 10.17
C MET A 368 -21.20 -10.52 10.72
N ASP A 369 -21.19 -11.71 10.10
CA ASP A 369 -20.16 -12.71 10.29
C ASP A 369 -19.63 -13.11 8.93
N MET A 370 -18.30 -13.07 8.76
CA MET A 370 -17.64 -13.47 7.52
C MET A 370 -16.51 -14.47 7.82
N THR A 371 -16.50 -15.54 7.05
CA THR A 371 -15.37 -16.48 7.02
C THR A 371 -14.83 -16.56 5.60
N MET A 372 -13.51 -16.62 5.46
CA MET A 372 -12.84 -16.84 4.18
C MET A 372 -11.71 -17.84 4.37
N THR A 373 -11.64 -18.81 3.48
CA THR A 373 -10.53 -19.76 3.39
C THR A 373 -9.97 -19.76 1.98
N MET A 374 -8.66 -19.87 1.85
CA MET A 374 -7.99 -20.04 0.57
C MET A 374 -6.81 -20.97 0.75
N ASP A 375 -6.65 -21.91 -0.18
CA ASP A 375 -5.47 -22.77 -0.24
C ASP A 375 -4.83 -22.71 -1.61
N GLY A 376 -3.55 -23.08 -1.70
CA GLY A 376 -2.83 -23.14 -2.96
C GLY A 376 -1.61 -24.04 -2.90
N ALA A 377 -1.36 -24.75 -3.99
CA ALA A 377 -0.16 -25.56 -4.19
C ALA A 377 0.70 -24.95 -5.30
N TYR A 378 1.95 -24.60 -4.96
CA TYR A 378 2.93 -24.03 -5.88
C TYR A 378 3.72 -25.11 -6.58
N ARG A 379 3.95 -24.95 -7.86
CA ARG A 379 4.89 -25.75 -8.63
C ARG A 379 5.60 -24.91 -9.69
N ARG A 380 6.87 -25.19 -9.94
CA ARG A 380 7.59 -24.61 -11.08
C ARG A 380 6.98 -25.09 -12.39
N THR A 381 6.92 -24.22 -13.38
CA THR A 381 6.36 -24.55 -14.71
C THR A 381 7.18 -23.87 -15.80
N SER A 382 7.18 -24.49 -16.99
CA SER A 382 7.70 -23.85 -18.21
C SER A 382 6.64 -23.03 -18.94
N THR A 383 5.37 -23.12 -18.52
CA THR A 383 4.28 -22.35 -19.09
C THR A 383 4.42 -20.89 -18.67
N LYS A 384 4.48 -20.00 -19.63
CA LYS A 384 4.55 -18.57 -19.38
C LYS A 384 3.15 -18.01 -19.15
N PRO A 385 2.96 -17.15 -18.14
CA PRO A 385 1.71 -16.44 -17.94
C PRO A 385 1.42 -15.50 -19.12
N ALA A 386 0.17 -15.41 -19.52
CA ALA A 386 -0.31 -14.40 -20.44
C ALA A 386 -0.50 -13.07 -19.67
N GLY A 387 0.22 -12.02 -20.05
CA GLY A 387 0.08 -10.68 -19.46
C GLY A 387 -0.95 -9.79 -20.18
N THR A 388 -1.62 -10.34 -21.20
CA THR A 388 -2.62 -9.63 -22.03
C THR A 388 -3.74 -10.58 -22.41
N PRO A 389 -4.91 -10.06 -22.78
CA PRO A 389 -5.99 -10.84 -23.38
C PRO A 389 -5.56 -11.63 -24.62
N PRO A 390 -6.34 -12.64 -25.05
CA PRO A 390 -6.13 -13.33 -26.30
C PRO A 390 -6.13 -12.38 -27.51
N ALA A 391 -5.41 -12.73 -28.56
CA ALA A 391 -5.36 -11.91 -29.77
C ALA A 391 -6.75 -11.77 -30.41
N GLY A 392 -7.16 -10.52 -30.68
CA GLY A 392 -8.47 -10.21 -31.25
C GLY A 392 -9.60 -10.06 -30.21
N ALA A 393 -9.32 -10.22 -28.92
CA ALA A 393 -10.29 -9.92 -27.87
C ALA A 393 -10.65 -8.43 -27.87
N GLU A 394 -11.93 -8.12 -27.64
CA GLU A 394 -12.37 -6.77 -27.41
C GLU A 394 -11.90 -6.28 -26.03
N VAL A 395 -11.32 -5.08 -25.99
CA VAL A 395 -10.82 -4.48 -24.76
C VAL A 395 -11.49 -3.14 -24.53
N VAL A 396 -12.11 -2.96 -23.38
CA VAL A 396 -12.81 -1.75 -22.95
C VAL A 396 -11.98 -1.09 -21.84
N ASP A 397 -11.59 0.15 -22.01
CA ASP A 397 -10.93 0.91 -20.94
C ASP A 397 -11.96 1.34 -19.89
N VAL A 398 -11.78 0.91 -18.65
CA VAL A 398 -12.72 1.19 -17.55
C VAL A 398 -12.84 2.68 -17.27
N MET A 399 -11.74 3.44 -17.37
CA MET A 399 -11.77 4.88 -17.13
C MET A 399 -12.52 5.63 -18.23
N GLU A 400 -12.35 5.24 -19.49
CA GLU A 400 -13.10 5.80 -20.62
C GLU A 400 -14.60 5.47 -20.49
N LEU A 401 -14.92 4.25 -20.08
CA LEU A 401 -16.31 3.83 -19.84
C LEU A 401 -16.95 4.67 -18.73
N LEU A 402 -16.30 4.84 -17.58
CA LEU A 402 -16.81 5.64 -16.48
C LEU A 402 -17.00 7.12 -16.87
N LEU A 403 -16.06 7.70 -17.61
CA LEU A 403 -16.16 9.07 -18.10
C LEU A 403 -17.33 9.23 -19.09
N SER A 404 -17.59 8.26 -19.94
CA SER A 404 -18.74 8.28 -20.86
C SER A 404 -20.06 8.26 -20.11
N MET A 405 -20.19 7.41 -19.07
CA MET A 405 -21.40 7.33 -18.24
C MET A 405 -21.69 8.63 -17.48
N VAL A 406 -20.64 9.30 -16.95
CA VAL A 406 -20.78 10.61 -16.29
C VAL A 406 -21.21 11.69 -17.29
N SER A 407 -20.68 11.66 -18.51
CA SER A 407 -21.05 12.64 -19.54
C SER A 407 -22.48 12.51 -20.03
N GLU A 408 -23.05 11.31 -20.04
CA GLU A 408 -24.44 11.04 -20.43
C GLU A 408 -25.46 11.40 -19.33
N THR A 409 -25.06 11.37 -18.06
CA THR A 409 -25.92 11.71 -16.93
C THR A 409 -26.04 13.20 -16.64
N GLY A 410 -25.24 14.04 -17.30
CA GLY A 410 -25.40 15.51 -17.30
C GLY A 410 -25.16 16.19 -15.94
N VAL A 411 -24.33 15.60 -15.05
CA VAL A 411 -23.95 16.18 -13.75
C VAL A 411 -22.60 16.85 -13.86
#